data_3632f3c3b2acd36e9e4a06f3a8d7e1d4
#
_entry.id   3632f3c3b2acd36e9e4a06f3a8d7e1d4
#
_cell.length_a   1.000
_cell.length_b   1.000
_cell.length_c   1.000
_cell.angle_alpha   90.00
_cell.angle_beta   90.00
_cell.angle_gamma   90.00
#
_symmetry.space_group_name_H-M   'P 1'
#
loop_
_entity.id
_entity.type
_entity.pdbx_description
1 polymer ?
#
loop_
_entity_poly.entity_id
_entity_poly.type
_entity_poly.pdbx_seq_one_letter_code
_entity_poly.pdbx_strand_id
1 'polypeptide(L)'
;MDELAGVPAPAPPPHVMDILEIQRYLPHRHPFLFVDRIVELEKDKRAVGLKNVTHNEAFFVGHFPGHPVMPAVLILEAMAQVAGILAFYSLGGRGDHIPLFTGIDKAKFRAPVVPGDRLRMELEVTRRRGDRIWVFAGRASVDGKLAAEAELQAMMVANQR
;
A
#
# COMPACT_ATOMS: atom_id res chain seq x y z
N MET A 1 27.96 5.67 -41.41
CA MET A 1 26.72 4.93 -41.10
C MET A 1 26.90 4.35 -39.74
N ASP A 2 26.46 5.10 -38.75
CA ASP A 2 26.29 4.60 -37.39
C ASP A 2 25.43 5.61 -36.62
N GLU A 3 24.14 5.62 -36.88
CA GLU A 3 23.16 6.53 -36.26
C GLU A 3 22.35 5.84 -35.15
N LEU A 4 22.95 4.87 -34.45
CA LEU A 4 22.34 4.22 -33.28
C LEU A 4 23.05 4.53 -31.96
N ALA A 5 23.97 5.47 -31.95
CA ALA A 5 24.63 5.92 -30.75
C ALA A 5 23.88 7.09 -30.13
N GLY A 6 22.91 6.79 -29.23
CA GLY A 6 22.25 7.84 -28.46
C GLY A 6 20.84 7.59 -27.93
N VAL A 7 20.27 6.45 -28.21
CA VAL A 7 18.98 6.10 -27.55
C VAL A 7 19.32 5.57 -26.16
N PRO A 8 18.93 6.27 -25.07
CA PRO A 8 19.15 5.74 -23.74
C PRO A 8 18.40 4.40 -23.61
N ALA A 9 19.04 3.44 -22.95
CA ALA A 9 18.37 2.16 -22.66
C ALA A 9 17.02 2.43 -21.98
N PRO A 10 15.96 1.70 -22.35
CA PRO A 10 14.67 1.86 -21.70
C PRO A 10 14.83 1.64 -20.21
N ALA A 11 14.15 2.47 -19.40
CA ALA A 11 14.13 2.28 -17.96
C ALA A 11 13.70 0.84 -17.63
N PRO A 12 14.31 0.19 -16.63
CA PRO A 12 13.88 -1.16 -16.25
C PRO A 12 12.39 -1.14 -15.92
N PRO A 13 11.64 -2.20 -16.28
CA PRO A 13 10.23 -2.27 -15.97
C PRO A 13 10.01 -2.14 -14.46
N PRO A 14 8.92 -1.51 -14.03
CA PRO A 14 8.61 -1.39 -12.60
C PRO A 14 8.51 -2.79 -11.99
N HIS A 15 9.06 -2.94 -10.77
CA HIS A 15 8.95 -4.20 -10.06
C HIS A 15 7.49 -4.51 -9.74
N VAL A 16 7.08 -5.75 -9.94
CA VAL A 16 5.71 -6.24 -9.69
C VAL A 16 5.79 -7.39 -8.70
N MET A 17 4.97 -7.32 -7.63
CA MET A 17 4.86 -8.40 -6.63
C MET A 17 3.49 -9.07 -6.70
N ASP A 18 3.47 -10.40 -6.72
CA ASP A 18 2.28 -11.20 -6.46
C ASP A 18 2.04 -11.37 -4.96
N ILE A 19 0.97 -12.07 -4.60
CA ILE A 19 0.61 -12.27 -3.19
C ILE A 19 1.66 -13.05 -2.40
N LEU A 20 2.36 -13.99 -3.03
CA LEU A 20 3.38 -14.79 -2.35
C LEU A 20 4.60 -13.93 -2.01
N GLU A 21 4.98 -13.04 -2.91
CA GLU A 21 6.06 -12.09 -2.64
C GLU A 21 5.65 -11.05 -1.59
N ILE A 22 4.43 -10.49 -1.66
CA ILE A 22 3.89 -9.57 -0.66
C ILE A 22 3.95 -10.17 0.75
N GLN A 23 3.62 -11.43 0.91
CA GLN A 23 3.67 -12.12 2.21
C GLN A 23 5.08 -12.26 2.81
N ARG A 24 6.13 -12.08 2.02
CA ARG A 24 7.51 -12.02 2.53
C ARG A 24 7.83 -10.68 3.19
N TYR A 25 7.15 -9.62 2.76
CA TYR A 25 7.34 -8.27 3.29
C TYR A 25 6.34 -7.93 4.41
N LEU A 26 5.09 -8.42 4.32
CA LEU A 26 4.06 -8.13 5.31
C LEU A 26 3.85 -9.32 6.26
N PRO A 27 3.78 -9.08 7.57
CA PRO A 27 3.40 -10.11 8.54
C PRO A 27 1.90 -10.41 8.55
N HIS A 28 1.08 -9.52 7.98
CA HIS A 28 -0.37 -9.63 7.93
C HIS A 28 -0.82 -10.90 7.19
N ARG A 29 -1.92 -11.49 7.62
CA ARG A 29 -2.56 -12.66 7.00
C ARG A 29 -4.08 -12.47 7.02
N HIS A 30 -4.79 -13.35 6.30
CA HIS A 30 -6.25 -13.36 6.33
C HIS A 30 -6.78 -13.36 7.79
N PRO A 31 -7.77 -12.53 8.12
CA PRO A 31 -8.58 -11.65 7.27
C PRO A 31 -8.04 -10.20 7.19
N PHE A 32 -6.81 -9.94 7.58
CA PHE A 32 -6.26 -8.59 7.72
C PHE A 32 -5.12 -8.24 6.73
N LEU A 33 -4.98 -9.01 5.66
CA LEU A 33 -4.09 -8.70 4.54
C LEU A 33 -4.90 -8.04 3.43
N PHE A 34 -4.64 -6.75 3.14
CA PHE A 34 -5.43 -5.91 2.25
C PHE A 34 -4.69 -5.46 0.99
N VAL A 35 -3.66 -6.18 0.59
CA VAL A 35 -2.94 -5.92 -0.66
C VAL A 35 -2.86 -7.21 -1.46
N ASP A 36 -3.42 -7.20 -2.67
CA ASP A 36 -3.43 -8.37 -3.55
C ASP A 36 -2.25 -8.36 -4.53
N ARG A 37 -1.77 -7.17 -4.90
CA ARG A 37 -0.68 -7.00 -5.85
C ARG A 37 0.02 -5.67 -5.67
N ILE A 38 1.33 -5.63 -5.92
CA ILE A 38 2.08 -4.39 -6.16
C ILE A 38 2.34 -4.30 -7.66
N VAL A 39 1.94 -3.20 -8.27
CA VAL A 39 2.04 -2.98 -9.73
C VAL A 39 3.12 -1.97 -10.12
N GLU A 40 3.54 -1.13 -9.19
CA GLU A 40 4.67 -0.22 -9.34
C GLU A 40 5.44 -0.15 -8.02
N LEU A 41 6.77 -0.17 -8.10
CA LEU A 41 7.62 -0.11 -6.90
C LEU A 41 8.96 0.53 -7.27
N GLU A 42 9.23 1.67 -6.65
CA GLU A 42 10.50 2.38 -6.78
C GLU A 42 11.08 2.58 -5.37
N LYS A 43 12.26 1.98 -5.17
CA LYS A 43 12.98 2.01 -3.88
C LYS A 43 13.09 3.44 -3.35
N ASP A 44 12.80 3.62 -2.06
CA ASP A 44 12.87 4.89 -1.32
C ASP A 44 11.93 6.00 -1.83
N LYS A 45 11.07 5.73 -2.80
CA LYS A 45 10.23 6.76 -3.43
C LYS A 45 8.74 6.44 -3.39
N ARG A 46 8.28 5.44 -4.12
CA ARG A 46 6.85 5.18 -4.27
C ARG A 46 6.52 3.71 -4.51
N ALA A 47 5.29 3.38 -4.18
CA ALA A 47 4.69 2.09 -4.53
C ALA A 47 3.23 2.30 -4.92
N VAL A 48 2.72 1.42 -5.79
CA VAL A 48 1.31 1.33 -6.13
C VAL A 48 0.84 -0.10 -5.88
N GLY A 49 -0.12 -0.24 -4.98
CA GLY A 49 -0.76 -1.50 -4.64
C GLY A 49 -2.21 -1.55 -5.12
N LEU A 50 -2.68 -2.76 -5.33
CA LEU A 50 -4.07 -3.07 -5.67
C LEU A 50 -4.70 -3.96 -4.61
N LYS A 51 -5.96 -3.67 -4.29
CA LYS A 51 -6.84 -4.55 -3.54
C LYS A 51 -8.12 -4.77 -4.32
N ASN A 52 -8.47 -6.03 -4.54
CA ASN A 52 -9.79 -6.40 -5.05
C ASN A 52 -10.78 -6.46 -3.87
N VAL A 53 -11.81 -5.64 -3.93
CA VAL A 53 -12.83 -5.60 -2.89
C VAL A 53 -13.94 -6.57 -3.26
N THR A 54 -14.11 -7.63 -2.48
CA THR A 54 -15.14 -8.65 -2.73
C THR A 54 -16.14 -8.72 -1.59
N HIS A 55 -17.37 -9.15 -1.89
CA HIS A 55 -18.41 -9.36 -0.87
C HIS A 55 -18.06 -10.46 0.15
N ASN A 56 -17.08 -11.32 -0.18
CA ASN A 56 -16.63 -12.40 0.72
C ASN A 56 -15.74 -11.91 1.88
N GLU A 57 -15.49 -10.63 1.99
CA GLU A 57 -14.72 -10.09 3.09
C GLU A 57 -15.55 -10.00 4.37
N ALA A 58 -14.99 -10.45 5.49
CA ALA A 58 -15.70 -10.58 6.76
C ALA A 58 -16.34 -9.27 7.26
N PHE A 59 -15.71 -8.12 6.98
CA PHE A 59 -16.22 -6.84 7.46
C PHE A 59 -17.54 -6.42 6.82
N PHE A 60 -17.93 -6.93 5.64
CA PHE A 60 -19.21 -6.60 5.02
C PHE A 60 -20.40 -7.22 5.72
N VAL A 61 -20.21 -8.23 6.55
CA VAL A 61 -21.30 -8.83 7.35
C VAL A 61 -21.92 -7.78 8.29
N GLY A 62 -21.10 -6.94 8.88
CA GLY A 62 -21.54 -5.92 9.84
C GLY A 62 -21.50 -4.49 9.34
N HIS A 63 -20.89 -4.20 8.21
CA HIS A 63 -20.65 -2.82 7.74
C HIS A 63 -21.15 -2.60 6.31
N PHE A 64 -22.42 -2.51 6.08
CA PHE A 64 -23.58 -2.63 6.96
C PHE A 64 -24.54 -3.66 6.39
N PRO A 65 -25.41 -4.31 7.20
CA PRO A 65 -26.43 -5.22 6.69
C PRO A 65 -27.27 -4.56 5.59
N GLY A 66 -27.32 -5.17 4.39
CA GLY A 66 -28.03 -4.62 3.23
C GLY A 66 -27.39 -3.39 2.55
N HIS A 67 -26.27 -2.90 3.08
CA HIS A 67 -25.55 -1.74 2.53
C HIS A 67 -24.02 -1.91 2.70
N PRO A 68 -23.41 -2.79 1.90
CA PRO A 68 -21.99 -3.11 2.07
C PRO A 68 -21.09 -1.94 1.62
N VAL A 69 -20.33 -1.42 2.56
CA VAL A 69 -19.33 -0.36 2.33
C VAL A 69 -18.05 -0.75 3.04
N MET A 70 -16.91 -0.67 2.34
CA MET A 70 -15.62 -0.92 2.98
C MET A 70 -15.37 0.11 4.07
N PRO A 71 -15.09 -0.32 5.32
CA PRO A 71 -14.77 0.63 6.39
C PRO A 71 -13.64 1.56 5.98
N ALA A 72 -13.85 2.87 6.11
CA ALA A 72 -12.87 3.87 5.69
C ALA A 72 -11.52 3.71 6.41
N VAL A 73 -11.55 3.31 7.69
CA VAL A 73 -10.33 3.02 8.47
C VAL A 73 -9.54 1.84 7.90
N LEU A 74 -10.19 0.89 7.24
CA LEU A 74 -9.52 -0.22 6.57
C LEU A 74 -8.94 0.18 5.20
N ILE A 75 -9.45 1.22 4.56
CA ILE A 75 -8.78 1.82 3.40
C ILE A 75 -7.44 2.43 3.84
N LEU A 76 -7.40 3.13 4.97
CA LEU A 76 -6.14 3.63 5.56
C LEU A 76 -5.19 2.49 5.90
N GLU A 77 -5.70 1.41 6.49
CA GLU A 77 -4.89 0.21 6.79
C GLU A 77 -4.32 -0.42 5.51
N ALA A 78 -5.12 -0.55 4.46
CA ALA A 78 -4.65 -1.07 3.17
C ALA A 78 -3.54 -0.19 2.58
N MET A 79 -3.69 1.14 2.62
CA MET A 79 -2.63 2.08 2.20
C MET A 79 -1.38 1.92 3.06
N ALA A 80 -1.53 1.75 4.38
CA ALA A 80 -0.40 1.52 5.27
C ALA A 80 0.35 0.22 4.97
N GLN A 81 -0.35 -0.81 4.56
CA GLN A 81 0.29 -2.06 4.14
C GLN A 81 1.13 -1.86 2.87
N VAL A 82 0.64 -1.12 1.89
CA VAL A 82 1.45 -0.76 0.71
C VAL A 82 2.67 0.06 1.13
N ALA A 83 2.50 1.01 2.05
CA ALA A 83 3.62 1.80 2.61
C ALA A 83 4.65 0.91 3.32
N GLY A 84 4.18 -0.07 4.10
CA GLY A 84 5.03 -1.05 4.77
C GLY A 84 5.85 -1.90 3.79
N ILE A 85 5.24 -2.34 2.70
CA ILE A 85 5.96 -3.05 1.62
C ILE A 85 7.06 -2.16 1.03
N LEU A 86 6.75 -0.90 0.72
CA LEU A 86 7.73 0.05 0.20
C LEU A 86 8.89 0.25 1.16
N ALA A 87 8.62 0.46 2.45
CA ALA A 87 9.65 0.63 3.46
C ALA A 87 10.53 -0.61 3.60
N PHE A 88 9.96 -1.79 3.75
CA PHE A 88 10.72 -3.03 3.89
C PHE A 88 11.50 -3.39 2.62
N TYR A 89 10.91 -3.18 1.46
CA TYR A 89 11.64 -3.34 0.19
C TYR A 89 12.86 -2.41 0.12
N SER A 90 12.68 -1.16 0.53
CA SER A 90 13.74 -0.16 0.55
C SER A 90 14.87 -0.50 1.54
N LEU A 91 14.54 -1.19 2.62
CA LEU A 91 15.49 -1.68 3.62
C LEU A 91 16.17 -3.01 3.23
N GLY A 92 15.81 -3.61 2.11
CA GLY A 92 16.35 -4.89 1.66
C GLY A 92 15.66 -6.12 2.23
N GLY A 93 14.52 -5.95 2.91
CA GLY A 93 13.72 -7.01 3.48
C GLY A 93 13.12 -6.65 4.84
N ARG A 94 12.14 -7.43 5.28
CA ARG A 94 11.47 -7.22 6.56
C ARG A 94 12.30 -7.69 7.76
N GLY A 95 13.03 -8.79 7.62
CA GLY A 95 13.64 -9.47 8.79
C GLY A 95 12.58 -9.77 9.85
N ASP A 96 12.91 -9.51 11.11
CA ASP A 96 12.01 -9.66 12.26
C ASP A 96 11.27 -8.36 12.62
N HIS A 97 11.19 -7.39 11.72
CA HIS A 97 10.50 -6.13 11.97
C HIS A 97 9.01 -6.22 11.67
N ILE A 98 8.24 -5.42 12.42
CA ILE A 98 6.83 -5.17 12.18
C ILE A 98 6.59 -3.67 12.00
N PRO A 99 5.65 -3.26 11.14
CA PRO A 99 5.29 -1.87 10.97
C PRO A 99 4.23 -1.50 12.02
N LEU A 100 4.43 -0.41 12.73
CA LEU A 100 3.45 0.15 13.64
C LEU A 100 3.10 1.57 13.23
N PHE A 101 1.81 1.88 13.14
CA PHE A 101 1.38 3.26 12.99
C PHE A 101 1.81 4.11 14.18
N THR A 102 2.33 5.31 13.89
CA THR A 102 2.63 6.32 14.90
C THR A 102 1.83 7.60 14.69
N GLY A 103 1.23 7.78 13.53
CA GLY A 103 0.38 8.92 13.26
C GLY A 103 -0.35 8.80 11.93
N ILE A 104 -1.52 9.41 11.86
CA ILE A 104 -2.32 9.60 10.65
C ILE A 104 -2.76 11.05 10.65
N ASP A 105 -2.39 11.79 9.62
CA ASP A 105 -2.73 13.20 9.45
C ASP A 105 -3.49 13.44 8.16
N LYS A 106 -4.31 14.49 8.12
CA LYS A 106 -4.99 14.97 6.92
C LYS A 106 -5.81 13.87 6.22
N ALA A 107 -6.36 12.92 6.98
CA ALA A 107 -7.21 11.88 6.43
C ALA A 107 -8.52 12.48 5.91
N LYS A 108 -8.83 12.22 4.64
CA LYS A 108 -10.07 12.61 3.96
C LYS A 108 -10.66 11.42 3.24
N PHE A 109 -11.94 11.24 3.39
CA PHE A 109 -12.73 10.21 2.71
C PHE A 109 -13.69 10.88 1.74
N ARG A 110 -13.57 10.56 0.46
CA ARG A 110 -14.21 11.29 -0.64
C ARG A 110 -15.32 10.52 -1.33
N ALA A 111 -15.20 9.20 -1.36
CA ALA A 111 -16.17 8.32 -2.01
C ALA A 111 -16.20 6.95 -1.32
N PRO A 112 -17.38 6.30 -1.25
CA PRO A 112 -17.48 4.95 -0.73
C PRO A 112 -16.77 3.95 -1.64
N VAL A 113 -16.24 2.89 -1.04
CA VAL A 113 -15.68 1.73 -1.72
C VAL A 113 -16.59 0.55 -1.42
N VAL A 114 -17.04 -0.16 -2.44
CA VAL A 114 -18.06 -1.21 -2.35
C VAL A 114 -17.60 -2.51 -2.99
N PRO A 115 -18.25 -3.65 -2.70
CA PRO A 115 -17.92 -4.91 -3.37
C PRO A 115 -17.97 -4.79 -4.90
N GLY A 116 -16.95 -5.32 -5.57
CA GLY A 116 -16.75 -5.21 -7.01
C GLY A 116 -15.74 -4.14 -7.41
N ASP A 117 -15.37 -3.24 -6.50
CA ASP A 117 -14.35 -2.23 -6.76
C ASP A 117 -12.94 -2.82 -6.72
N ARG A 118 -12.05 -2.25 -7.52
CA ARG A 118 -10.62 -2.46 -7.41
C ARG A 118 -9.97 -1.19 -6.88
N LEU A 119 -9.51 -1.25 -5.65
CA LEU A 119 -8.87 -0.13 -4.97
C LEU A 119 -7.41 -0.03 -5.42
N ARG A 120 -7.03 1.11 -5.99
CA ARG A 120 -5.66 1.46 -6.35
C ARG A 120 -5.08 2.40 -5.30
N MET A 121 -3.98 2.01 -4.69
CA MET A 121 -3.35 2.73 -3.60
C MET A 121 -1.96 3.20 -4.01
N GLU A 122 -1.76 4.50 -4.04
CA GLU A 122 -0.49 5.14 -4.39
C GLU A 122 0.13 5.74 -3.14
N LEU A 123 1.34 5.32 -2.80
CA LEU A 123 2.10 5.75 -1.63
C LEU A 123 3.43 6.34 -2.05
N GLU A 124 3.73 7.54 -1.56
CA GLU A 124 5.00 8.23 -1.80
C GLU A 124 5.69 8.54 -0.49
N VAL A 125 6.99 8.28 -0.40
CA VAL A 125 7.80 8.68 0.75
C VAL A 125 7.98 10.18 0.73
N THR A 126 7.47 10.89 1.73
CA THR A 126 7.62 12.33 1.88
C THR A 126 8.73 12.70 2.87
N ARG A 127 8.97 11.84 3.85
CA ARG A 127 10.02 12.03 4.84
C ARG A 127 10.46 10.68 5.42
N ARG A 128 11.75 10.57 5.68
CA ARG A 128 12.35 9.42 6.34
C ARG A 128 13.34 9.90 7.40
N ARG A 129 13.36 9.24 8.56
CA ARG A 129 14.37 9.46 9.60
C ARG A 129 15.05 8.15 9.93
N GLY A 130 16.26 7.98 9.38
CA GLY A 130 16.98 6.71 9.44
C GLY A 130 16.16 5.58 8.81
N ASP A 131 16.29 4.39 9.37
CA ASP A 131 15.57 3.21 8.91
C ASP A 131 14.26 2.95 9.67
N ARG A 132 14.01 3.71 10.74
CA ARG A 132 12.92 3.44 11.67
C ARG A 132 11.65 4.22 11.37
N ILE A 133 11.73 5.50 11.05
CA ILE A 133 10.56 6.37 10.90
C ILE A 133 10.38 6.76 9.45
N TRP A 134 9.17 6.49 8.96
CA TRP A 134 8.76 6.77 7.60
C TRP A 134 7.46 7.55 7.56
N VAL A 135 7.38 8.55 6.70
CA VAL A 135 6.16 9.33 6.45
C VAL A 135 5.83 9.23 4.98
N PHE A 136 4.57 8.94 4.70
CA PHE A 136 4.07 8.72 3.35
C PHE A 136 2.87 9.61 3.07
N ALA A 137 2.79 10.14 1.85
CA ALA A 137 1.54 10.65 1.30
C ALA A 137 0.84 9.51 0.58
N GLY A 138 -0.42 9.22 0.94
CA GLY A 138 -1.21 8.14 0.38
C GLY A 138 -2.49 8.62 -0.28
N ARG A 139 -2.82 7.99 -1.42
CA ARG A 139 -4.08 8.21 -2.17
C ARG A 139 -4.64 6.86 -2.57
N ALA A 140 -5.93 6.68 -2.35
CA ALA A 140 -6.67 5.49 -2.78
C ALA A 140 -7.78 5.90 -3.74
N SER A 141 -7.87 5.23 -4.87
CA SER A 141 -8.86 5.53 -5.92
C SER A 141 -9.49 4.27 -6.49
N VAL A 142 -10.69 4.43 -7.06
CA VAL A 142 -11.42 3.41 -7.81
C VAL A 142 -11.75 4.01 -9.17
N ASP A 143 -11.31 3.35 -10.25
CA ASP A 143 -11.52 3.81 -11.63
C ASP A 143 -11.15 5.29 -11.85
N GLY A 144 -10.02 5.71 -11.25
CA GLY A 144 -9.52 7.08 -11.34
C GLY A 144 -10.18 8.09 -10.40
N LYS A 145 -11.25 7.72 -9.70
CA LYS A 145 -11.93 8.59 -8.73
C LYS A 145 -11.33 8.43 -7.34
N LEU A 146 -10.88 9.53 -6.74
CA LEU A 146 -10.32 9.54 -5.40
C LEU A 146 -11.35 9.09 -4.35
N ALA A 147 -11.03 8.03 -3.61
CA ALA A 147 -11.85 7.52 -2.52
C ALA A 147 -11.34 7.99 -1.16
N ALA A 148 -10.02 8.00 -0.95
CA ALA A 148 -9.41 8.43 0.31
C ALA A 148 -8.01 9.00 0.06
N GLU A 149 -7.56 9.86 0.97
CA GLU A 149 -6.19 10.36 1.02
C GLU A 149 -5.79 10.59 2.48
N ALA A 150 -4.51 10.42 2.79
CA ALA A 150 -3.96 10.69 4.12
C ALA A 150 -2.44 10.82 4.07
N GLU A 151 -1.88 11.44 5.10
CA GLU A 151 -0.47 11.33 5.47
C GLU A 151 -0.35 10.25 6.54
N LEU A 152 0.50 9.25 6.30
CA LEU A 152 0.67 8.10 7.17
C LEU A 152 2.09 8.11 7.72
N GLN A 153 2.22 7.96 9.04
CA GLN A 153 3.51 7.79 9.68
C GLN A 153 3.59 6.42 10.32
N ALA A 154 4.65 5.69 10.00
CA ALA A 154 4.90 4.37 10.55
C ALA A 154 6.32 4.27 11.11
N MET A 155 6.48 3.39 12.10
CA MET A 155 7.76 3.03 12.67
C MET A 155 8.02 1.53 12.48
N MET A 156 9.21 1.21 11.95
CA MET A 156 9.67 -0.17 11.82
C MET A 156 10.32 -0.57 13.14
N VAL A 157 9.71 -1.52 13.85
CA VAL A 157 10.19 -1.97 15.16
C VAL A 157 10.55 -3.44 15.12
N ALA A 158 11.59 -3.84 15.89
CA ALA A 158 11.91 -5.24 16.04
C ALA A 158 10.78 -5.98 16.78
N ASN A 159 10.42 -7.15 16.28
CA ASN A 159 9.44 -8.02 16.92
C ASN A 159 10.10 -8.65 18.17
N GLN A 160 9.91 -8.02 19.30
CA GLN A 160 10.36 -8.56 20.59
C GLN A 160 9.30 -9.55 21.09
N ARG A 161 9.60 -10.84 20.91
CA ARG A 161 8.92 -11.93 21.62
C ARG A 161 9.80 -12.46 22.73
#